data_e7aa368fdbdbe727d4fa6b67489c9470
#
_entry.id   e7aa368fdbdbe727d4fa6b67489c9470
#
_cell.length_a   1.000
_cell.length_b   1.000
_cell.length_c   1.000
_cell.angle_alpha   90.00
_cell.angle_beta   90.00
_cell.angle_gamma   90.00
#
_symmetry.space_group_name_H-M   'P 1'
#
loop_
_entity.id
_entity.type
_entity.pdbx_description
1 polymer ?
#
loop_
_entity_poly.entity_id
_entity_poly.type
_entity_poly.pdbx_seq_one_letter_code
_entity_poly.pdbx_strand_id
1 'polypeptide(L)'
;MEYIKNTLDFHVDQPSVITFGKFDGLHRGHEFLMDRQKEQSSINGYKRIVFTFDIPPKTKVLGDASKVITTNDEKQYIFEKDGVDYLIECPFTKEVMCMEPEEFVSMIVSRLNVKCIV
;
A
#
# COMPACT_ATOMS: atom_id res chain seq x y z
N MET A 1 1.82 12.75 -4.65
CA MET A 1 1.82 11.28 -4.47
C MET A 1 1.61 10.61 -5.82
N GLU A 2 2.38 9.60 -6.09
CA GLU A 2 2.20 8.80 -7.29
C GLU A 2 1.32 7.60 -6.97
N TYR A 3 0.30 7.37 -7.79
CA TYR A 3 -0.64 6.27 -7.61
C TYR A 3 -0.42 5.24 -8.71
N ILE A 4 0.00 4.04 -8.31
CA ILE A 4 0.31 2.95 -9.22
C ILE A 4 -0.68 1.81 -8.99
N LYS A 5 -1.39 1.41 -10.05
CA LYS A 5 -2.36 0.31 -9.97
C LYS A 5 -2.36 -0.52 -11.25
N ASN A 6 -2.92 -1.71 -11.16
CA ASN A 6 -3.12 -2.64 -12.28
C ASN A 6 -1.82 -3.06 -12.98
N THR A 7 -0.70 -3.02 -12.28
CA THR A 7 0.58 -3.44 -12.83
C THR A 7 1.47 -4.06 -11.77
N LEU A 8 2.32 -4.98 -12.17
CA LEU A 8 3.40 -5.50 -11.34
C LEU A 8 4.73 -4.84 -11.66
N ASP A 9 4.73 -3.92 -12.64
CA ASP A 9 5.92 -3.24 -13.11
C ASP A 9 6.10 -1.89 -12.41
N PHE A 10 6.30 -1.96 -11.11
CA PHE A 10 6.55 -0.77 -10.29
C PHE A 10 8.01 -0.74 -9.84
N HIS A 11 8.56 0.47 -9.81
CA HIS A 11 9.96 0.71 -9.41
C HIS A 11 10.09 2.00 -8.63
N VAL A 12 10.93 1.97 -7.60
CA VAL A 12 11.34 3.17 -6.86
C VAL A 12 12.86 3.13 -6.72
N ASP A 13 13.53 4.14 -7.23
CA ASP A 13 14.99 4.20 -7.23
C ASP A 13 15.60 4.69 -5.91
N GLN A 14 14.79 5.34 -5.09
CA GLN A 14 15.26 5.90 -3.83
C GLN A 14 14.92 4.99 -2.66
N PRO A 15 15.76 4.98 -1.61
CA PRO A 15 15.46 4.20 -0.41
C PRO A 15 14.09 4.52 0.13
N SER A 16 13.35 3.50 0.54
CA SER A 16 11.95 3.65 0.94
C SER A 16 11.62 2.93 2.25
N VAL A 17 10.55 3.39 2.87
CA VAL A 17 9.87 2.72 3.96
C VAL A 17 8.48 2.31 3.47
N ILE A 18 8.12 1.06 3.66
CA ILE A 18 6.88 0.50 3.14
C ILE A 18 5.96 0.05 4.28
N THR A 19 4.67 0.27 4.08
CA THR A 19 3.62 -0.26 4.95
C THR A 19 2.67 -1.08 4.11
N PHE A 20 2.49 -2.35 4.48
CA PHE A 20 1.54 -3.24 3.84
C PHE A 20 0.22 -3.19 4.59
N GLY A 21 -0.88 -3.17 3.88
CA GLY A 21 -2.16 -3.22 4.53
C GLY A 21 -3.34 -3.24 3.58
N LYS A 22 -4.48 -3.57 4.15
CA LYS A 22 -5.77 -3.46 3.50
C LYS A 22 -6.46 -2.27 4.14
N PHE A 23 -6.33 -1.13 3.50
CA PHE A 23 -6.77 0.14 4.08
C PHE A 23 -8.24 0.43 3.76
N ASP A 24 -9.13 -0.43 4.24
CA ASP A 24 -10.57 -0.21 4.16
C ASP A 24 -11.01 0.58 5.39
N GLY A 25 -11.29 1.87 5.19
CA GLY A 25 -11.66 2.74 6.29
C GLY A 25 -10.49 3.00 7.23
N LEU A 26 -9.87 4.12 7.14
CA LEU A 26 -8.65 4.48 7.87
C LEU A 26 -8.88 4.60 9.37
N HIS A 27 -8.78 3.48 10.08
CA HIS A 27 -8.91 3.38 11.53
C HIS A 27 -7.67 3.89 12.27
N ARG A 28 -7.80 4.08 13.57
CA ARG A 28 -6.70 4.52 14.44
C ARG A 28 -5.44 3.67 14.34
N GLY A 29 -5.60 2.36 14.08
CA GLY A 29 -4.46 1.48 13.86
C GLY A 29 -3.64 1.87 12.64
N HIS A 30 -4.32 2.32 11.59
CA HIS A 30 -3.65 2.81 10.39
C HIS A 30 -2.92 4.13 10.66
N GLU A 31 -3.50 4.99 11.46
CA GLU A 31 -2.84 6.25 11.87
C GLU A 31 -1.54 5.96 12.61
N PHE A 32 -1.54 4.97 13.49
CA PHE A 32 -0.33 4.55 14.19
C PHE A 32 0.75 4.10 13.22
N LEU A 33 0.38 3.27 12.23
CA LEU A 33 1.32 2.82 11.21
C LEU A 33 1.85 3.98 10.36
N MET A 34 0.97 4.93 10.02
CA MET A 34 1.36 6.11 9.26
C MET A 34 2.33 6.98 10.04
N ASP A 35 2.10 7.16 11.34
CA ASP A 35 3.00 7.92 12.20
C ASP A 35 4.37 7.27 12.30
N ARG A 36 4.41 5.96 12.44
CA ARG A 36 5.68 5.22 12.46
C ARG A 36 6.41 5.33 11.13
N GLN A 37 5.68 5.28 10.04
CA GLN A 37 6.25 5.45 8.70
C GLN A 37 6.84 6.86 8.53
N LYS A 38 6.13 7.88 8.99
CA LYS A 38 6.61 9.26 8.96
C LYS A 38 7.91 9.40 9.74
N GLU A 39 7.97 8.80 10.91
CA GLU A 39 9.14 8.84 11.76
C GLU A 39 10.36 8.27 11.06
N GLN A 40 10.22 7.08 10.46
CA GLN A 40 11.31 6.44 9.73
C GLN A 40 11.72 7.25 8.50
N SER A 41 10.75 7.81 7.80
CA SER A 41 11.00 8.68 6.65
C SER A 41 11.77 9.94 7.06
N SER A 42 11.37 10.57 8.15
CA SER A 42 12.00 11.79 8.65
C SER A 42 13.43 11.57 9.10
N ILE A 43 13.68 10.47 9.81
CA ILE A 43 15.00 10.16 10.35
C ILE A 43 15.99 9.79 9.24
N ASN A 44 15.54 9.01 8.26
CA ASN A 44 16.42 8.39 7.27
C ASN A 44 16.29 8.98 5.87
N GLY A 45 15.34 9.87 5.64
CA GLY A 45 15.09 10.42 4.31
C GLY A 45 14.45 9.43 3.35
N TYR A 46 13.75 8.43 3.85
CA TYR A 46 13.11 7.40 3.02
C TYR A 46 11.84 7.91 2.37
N LYS A 47 11.59 7.44 1.14
CA LYS A 47 10.30 7.65 0.48
C LYS A 47 9.24 6.81 1.14
N ARG A 48 8.04 7.35 1.30
CA ARG A 48 6.94 6.66 1.98
C ARG A 48 6.07 5.93 0.98
N ILE A 49 5.94 4.62 1.15
CA ILE A 49 5.16 3.76 0.26
C ILE A 49 4.06 3.08 1.07
N VAL A 50 2.83 3.20 0.59
CA VAL A 50 1.70 2.40 1.06
C VAL A 50 1.40 1.35 0.00
N PHE A 51 1.44 0.08 0.39
CA PHE A 51 1.23 -1.05 -0.51
C PHE A 51 -0.02 -1.81 -0.11
N THR A 52 -0.94 -1.95 -1.03
CA THR A 52 -2.17 -2.70 -0.81
C THR A 52 -2.47 -3.58 -2.01
N PHE A 53 -3.33 -4.59 -1.82
CA PHE A 53 -3.79 -5.43 -2.90
C PHE A 53 -5.15 -4.95 -3.40
N ASP A 54 -5.35 -5.00 -4.70
CA ASP A 54 -6.63 -4.77 -5.32
C ASP A 54 -7.41 -6.09 -5.34
N ILE A 55 -8.12 -6.35 -4.24
CA ILE A 55 -8.93 -7.56 -4.09
C ILE A 55 -10.39 -7.18 -4.23
N PRO A 56 -11.13 -7.77 -5.19
CA PRO A 56 -12.56 -7.49 -5.33
C PRO A 56 -13.31 -7.79 -4.03
N PRO A 57 -14.14 -6.86 -3.55
CA PRO A 57 -14.88 -7.09 -2.32
C PRO A 57 -15.91 -8.21 -2.48
N LYS A 58 -15.80 -9.23 -1.64
CA LYS A 58 -16.76 -10.34 -1.61
C LYS A 58 -18.17 -9.89 -1.23
N THR A 59 -18.26 -8.76 -0.60
CA THR A 59 -19.51 -8.18 -0.13
C THR A 59 -20.45 -7.75 -1.25
N LYS A 60 -19.97 -7.62 -2.48
CA LYS A 60 -20.84 -7.35 -3.64
C LYS A 60 -21.89 -8.41 -3.85
N VAL A 61 -21.61 -9.65 -3.46
CA VAL A 61 -22.53 -10.77 -3.62
C VAL A 61 -23.67 -10.70 -2.62
N LEU A 62 -23.49 -10.02 -1.50
CA LEU A 62 -24.47 -9.94 -0.42
C LEU A 62 -25.25 -8.62 -0.40
N GLY A 63 -25.05 -7.77 -1.37
CA GLY A 63 -25.76 -6.50 -1.46
C GLY A 63 -25.41 -5.49 -0.38
N ASP A 64 -24.34 -5.71 0.35
CA ASP A 64 -23.90 -4.86 1.44
C ASP A 64 -22.96 -3.75 0.96
N ALA A 65 -23.29 -3.15 -0.16
CA ALA A 65 -22.53 -2.05 -0.75
C ALA A 65 -22.41 -0.84 0.19
N SER A 66 -23.31 -0.75 1.15
CA SER A 66 -23.32 0.33 2.15
C SER A 66 -22.11 0.29 3.11
N LYS A 67 -21.34 -0.77 3.09
CA LYS A 67 -20.19 -0.93 3.99
C LYS A 67 -18.85 -0.64 3.34
N VAL A 68 -18.84 -0.17 2.11
CA VAL A 68 -17.62 0.37 1.52
C VAL A 68 -17.37 1.73 2.17
N ILE A 69 -16.46 1.74 3.14
CA ILE A 69 -16.24 2.88 3.99
C ILE A 69 -15.36 3.93 3.30
N THR A 70 -14.48 3.50 2.40
CA THR A 70 -13.54 4.41 1.75
C THR A 70 -13.45 4.10 0.26
N THR A 71 -13.70 5.11 -0.58
CA THR A 71 -13.51 5.00 -2.02
C THR A 71 -12.03 5.12 -2.38
N ASN A 72 -11.66 4.72 -3.60
CA ASN A 72 -10.28 4.87 -4.07
C ASN A 72 -9.85 6.34 -4.10
N ASP A 73 -10.74 7.23 -4.48
CA ASP A 73 -10.44 8.67 -4.51
C ASP A 73 -10.19 9.21 -3.10
N GLU A 74 -10.97 8.77 -2.14
CA GLU A 74 -10.80 9.15 -0.74
C GLU A 74 -9.48 8.64 -0.18
N LYS A 75 -9.12 7.39 -0.50
CA LYS A 75 -7.83 6.82 -0.09
C LYS A 75 -6.67 7.64 -0.64
N GLN A 76 -6.71 7.96 -1.92
CA GLN A 76 -5.68 8.79 -2.55
C GLN A 76 -5.55 10.13 -1.86
N TYR A 77 -6.68 10.79 -1.62
CA TYR A 77 -6.70 12.09 -0.97
C TYR A 77 -6.08 12.04 0.43
N ILE A 78 -6.47 11.05 1.21
CA ILE A 78 -6.01 10.93 2.60
C ILE A 78 -4.51 10.64 2.65
N PHE A 79 -4.02 9.72 1.83
CA PHE A 79 -2.60 9.39 1.80
C PHE A 79 -1.76 10.54 1.25
N GLU A 80 -2.24 11.21 0.22
CA GLU A 80 -1.56 12.37 -0.34
C GLU A 80 -1.43 13.49 0.70
N LYS A 81 -2.51 13.76 1.41
CA LYS A 81 -2.52 14.76 2.48
C LYS A 81 -1.60 14.38 3.63
N ASP A 82 -1.45 13.09 3.90
CA ASP A 82 -0.56 12.59 4.95
C ASP A 82 0.91 12.64 4.55
N GLY A 83 1.20 12.91 3.28
CA GLY A 83 2.58 13.00 2.79
C GLY A 83 3.16 11.70 2.27
N VAL A 84 2.32 10.73 1.92
CA VAL A 84 2.77 9.50 1.29
C VAL A 84 3.29 9.80 -0.11
N ASP A 85 4.43 9.22 -0.46
CA ASP A 85 5.06 9.47 -1.77
C ASP A 85 4.52 8.55 -2.86
N TYR A 86 4.18 7.31 -2.52
CA TYR A 86 3.67 6.32 -3.47
C TYR A 86 2.55 5.50 -2.84
N LEU A 87 1.44 5.39 -3.55
CA LEU A 87 0.37 4.45 -3.22
C LEU A 87 0.35 3.39 -4.31
N ILE A 88 0.60 2.14 -3.94
CA ILE A 88 0.65 1.02 -4.88
C ILE A 88 -0.49 0.06 -4.58
N GLU A 89 -1.38 -0.12 -5.55
CA GLU A 89 -2.41 -1.14 -5.51
C GLU A 89 -2.02 -2.27 -6.45
N CYS A 90 -1.49 -3.35 -5.88
CA CYS A 90 -1.02 -4.49 -6.62
C CYS A 90 -2.19 -5.36 -7.07
N PRO A 91 -2.30 -5.72 -8.37
CA PRO A 91 -3.36 -6.64 -8.81
C PRO A 91 -3.12 -8.02 -8.22
N PHE A 92 -4.19 -8.62 -7.67
CA PHE A 92 -4.12 -9.95 -7.06
C PHE A 92 -4.35 -11.02 -8.12
N THR A 93 -3.36 -11.20 -8.98
CA THR A 93 -3.42 -12.16 -10.08
C THR A 93 -3.07 -13.57 -9.61
N LYS A 94 -3.31 -14.58 -10.48
CA LYS A 94 -2.91 -15.95 -10.17
C LYS A 94 -1.40 -16.06 -9.96
N GLU A 95 -0.61 -15.32 -10.70
CA GLU A 95 0.83 -15.26 -10.54
C GLU A 95 1.21 -14.84 -9.11
N VAL A 96 0.61 -13.77 -8.64
CA VAL A 96 0.85 -13.27 -7.28
C VAL A 96 0.35 -14.26 -6.24
N MET A 97 -0.84 -14.83 -6.45
CA MET A 97 -1.41 -15.82 -5.54
C MET A 97 -0.56 -17.07 -5.38
N CYS A 98 0.13 -17.46 -6.44
CA CYS A 98 0.97 -18.66 -6.46
C CYS A 98 2.40 -18.42 -6.00
N MET A 99 2.78 -17.17 -5.80
CA MET A 99 4.12 -16.86 -5.29
C MET A 99 4.27 -17.25 -3.83
N GLU A 100 5.43 -17.79 -3.49
CA GLU A 100 5.76 -17.98 -2.09
C GLU A 100 5.88 -16.61 -1.41
N PRO A 101 5.42 -16.48 -0.14
CA PRO A 101 5.50 -15.19 0.56
C PRO A 101 6.90 -14.58 0.56
N GLU A 102 7.91 -15.40 0.71
CA GLU A 102 9.31 -14.95 0.71
C GLU A 102 9.74 -14.38 -0.63
N GLU A 103 9.33 -15.02 -1.72
CA GLU A 103 9.61 -14.55 -3.08
C GLU A 103 8.92 -13.22 -3.35
N PHE A 104 7.67 -13.10 -2.89
CA PHE A 104 6.89 -11.89 -3.08
C PHE A 104 7.55 -10.71 -2.34
N VAL A 105 7.88 -10.90 -1.07
CA VAL A 105 8.52 -9.85 -0.28
C VAL A 105 9.88 -9.47 -0.86
N SER A 106 10.67 -10.44 -1.30
CA SER A 106 11.96 -10.20 -1.92
C SER A 106 11.83 -9.37 -3.19
N MET A 107 10.83 -9.67 -4.02
CA MET A 107 10.54 -8.90 -5.23
C MET A 107 10.19 -7.44 -4.89
N ILE A 108 9.33 -7.24 -3.91
CA ILE A 108 8.90 -5.90 -3.48
C ILE A 108 10.10 -5.11 -2.94
N VAL A 109 10.87 -5.71 -2.07
CA VAL A 109 12.05 -5.07 -1.47
C VAL A 109 13.04 -4.63 -2.55
N SER A 110 13.26 -5.49 -3.53
CA SER A 110 14.18 -5.18 -4.63
C SER A 110 13.67 -4.08 -5.54
N ARG A 111 12.42 -4.18 -5.99
CA ARG A 111 11.85 -3.22 -6.95
C ARG A 111 11.60 -1.85 -6.35
N LEU A 112 11.20 -1.80 -5.10
CA LEU A 112 10.85 -0.55 -4.42
C LEU A 112 11.99 0.00 -3.56
N ASN A 113 13.14 -0.65 -3.58
CA ASN A 113 14.32 -0.24 -2.81
C ASN A 113 13.97 -0.04 -1.32
N VAL A 114 13.26 -1.02 -0.76
CA VAL A 114 12.76 -0.96 0.61
C VAL A 114 13.88 -1.17 1.61
N LYS A 115 14.02 -0.24 2.54
CA LYS A 115 15.00 -0.31 3.64
C LYS A 115 14.34 -0.54 4.99
N CYS A 116 13.05 -0.26 5.09
CA CYS A 116 12.32 -0.40 6.33
C CYS A 116 10.88 -0.86 6.05
N ILE A 117 10.38 -1.78 6.84
CA ILE A 117 8.98 -2.24 6.80
C ILE A 117 8.33 -1.89 8.13
N VAL A 118 7.23 -1.19 8.04
CA VAL A 118 6.48 -0.80 9.23
C VAL A 118 5.22 -1.63 9.38
#